data_0828dc69586ef5988563282fd7663514
#
_entry.id   0828dc69586ef5988563282fd7663514
#
_cell.length_a   1.000
_cell.length_b   1.000
_cell.length_c   1.000
_cell.angle_alpha   90.00
_cell.angle_beta   90.00
_cell.angle_gamma   90.00
#
_symmetry.space_group_name_H-M   'P 1'
#
loop_
_entity.id
_entity.type
_entity.pdbx_description
1 polymer ?
#
loop_
_entity_poly.entity_id
_entity_poly.type
_entity_poly.pdbx_seq_one_letter_code
_entity_poly.pdbx_strand_id
1 'polypeptide(L)'
;GVQTCALPILLIKMVLIQHLFGISSLRQTYRDIQVNVAYRWFLGYSLLEEIPHFATVSYAFCKRFPPELGEEIFTHILNKALNNRMVDPSMIFIDGTHIKASANKKKFQKEQVAKAAKVYEEQLRKEVSEEREKLGKKVNDDDDDENKGSSGGGTVEKTVSKTDPDCGMFVKGAHERQFAYEAHTACDKHGIVLGVEVTAGNVSDSVAWDAVYDQVTEKFSEVEFVTMDAGYKTPWIAKRS
;
A
#
# COMPACT_ATOMS: atom_id res chain seq x y z
N GLY A 1 -35.30 -10.12 13.57
CA GLY A 1 -34.38 -9.13 14.16
C GLY A 1 -32.98 -9.66 14.46
N VAL A 2 -32.57 -10.85 14.00
CA VAL A 2 -31.25 -11.44 14.35
C VAL A 2 -30.24 -11.40 13.18
N GLN A 3 -30.62 -10.91 12.01
CA GLN A 3 -29.79 -11.01 10.79
C GLN A 3 -28.85 -9.84 10.52
N THR A 4 -28.88 -8.74 11.24
CA THR A 4 -28.10 -7.54 10.90
C THR A 4 -26.64 -7.57 11.33
N CYS A 5 -26.26 -8.32 12.37
CA CYS A 5 -24.87 -8.39 12.84
C CYS A 5 -24.03 -9.46 12.12
N ALA A 6 -24.63 -10.49 11.57
CA ALA A 6 -23.90 -11.57 10.87
C ALA A 6 -23.50 -11.20 9.42
N LEU A 7 -24.22 -10.27 8.81
CA LEU A 7 -24.04 -9.90 7.41
C LEU A 7 -22.65 -9.35 7.07
N PRO A 8 -22.02 -8.43 7.85
CA PRO A 8 -20.69 -7.93 7.56
C PRO A 8 -19.61 -9.03 7.52
N ILE A 9 -19.59 -9.92 8.52
CA ILE A 9 -18.63 -11.03 8.61
C ILE A 9 -18.78 -11.96 7.40
N LEU A 10 -20.00 -12.20 6.99
CA LEU A 10 -20.32 -13.06 5.85
C LEU A 10 -19.79 -12.47 4.53
N LEU A 11 -19.98 -11.16 4.33
CA LEU A 11 -19.49 -10.48 3.14
C LEU A 11 -17.95 -10.52 3.06
N ILE A 12 -17.27 -10.36 4.20
CA ILE A 12 -15.81 -10.52 4.30
C ILE A 12 -15.39 -11.96 3.96
N LYS A 13 -16.08 -12.97 4.48
CA LYS A 13 -15.80 -14.38 4.15
C LYS A 13 -15.98 -14.68 2.67
N MET A 14 -16.96 -14.06 1.99
CA MET A 14 -17.13 -14.23 0.53
C MET A 14 -15.93 -13.68 -0.25
N VAL A 15 -15.41 -12.52 0.13
CA VAL A 15 -14.20 -11.96 -0.47
C VAL A 15 -12.97 -12.80 -0.15
N LEU A 16 -12.88 -13.34 1.07
CA LEU A 16 -11.81 -14.26 1.45
C LEU A 16 -11.79 -15.51 0.57
N ILE A 17 -12.94 -16.13 0.28
CA ILE A 17 -13.04 -17.24 -0.67
C ILE A 17 -12.48 -16.84 -2.03
N GLN A 18 -12.85 -15.66 -2.53
CA GLN A 18 -12.36 -15.15 -3.82
C GLN A 18 -10.84 -15.13 -3.89
N HIS A 19 -10.20 -14.56 -2.88
CA HIS A 19 -8.74 -14.41 -2.86
C HIS A 19 -8.01 -15.72 -2.60
N LEU A 20 -8.47 -16.53 -1.65
CA LEU A 20 -7.84 -17.81 -1.32
C LEU A 20 -7.85 -18.81 -2.50
N PHE A 21 -8.90 -18.79 -3.30
CA PHE A 21 -9.06 -19.72 -4.43
C PHE A 21 -8.75 -19.08 -5.80
N GLY A 22 -8.26 -17.83 -5.82
CA GLY A 22 -7.87 -17.13 -7.05
C GLY A 22 -9.03 -16.93 -8.04
N ILE A 23 -10.27 -16.79 -7.52
CA ILE A 23 -11.45 -16.60 -8.36
C ILE A 23 -11.42 -15.20 -8.99
N SER A 24 -11.60 -15.12 -10.29
CA SER A 24 -11.36 -13.92 -11.08
C SER A 24 -12.33 -12.75 -10.81
N SER A 25 -13.50 -12.98 -10.20
CA SER A 25 -14.47 -11.92 -9.93
C SER A 25 -15.48 -12.29 -8.85
N LEU A 26 -16.02 -11.29 -8.15
CA LEU A 26 -17.11 -11.47 -7.18
C LEU A 26 -18.35 -12.16 -7.79
N ARG A 27 -18.64 -11.89 -9.07
CA ARG A 27 -19.75 -12.55 -9.76
C ARG A 27 -19.51 -14.04 -9.92
N GLN A 28 -18.29 -14.44 -10.24
CA GLN A 28 -17.93 -15.85 -10.33
C GLN A 28 -17.93 -16.49 -8.94
N THR A 29 -17.37 -15.82 -7.94
CA THR A 29 -17.40 -16.26 -6.54
C THR A 29 -18.83 -16.53 -6.07
N TYR A 30 -19.77 -15.63 -6.38
CA TYR A 30 -21.18 -15.82 -6.05
C TYR A 30 -21.75 -17.07 -6.69
N ARG A 31 -21.47 -17.33 -7.98
CA ARG A 31 -21.92 -18.56 -8.68
C ARG A 31 -21.30 -19.82 -8.08
N ASP A 32 -20.01 -19.79 -7.78
CA ASP A 32 -19.30 -20.92 -7.21
C ASP A 32 -19.84 -21.25 -5.81
N ILE A 33 -20.13 -20.25 -4.99
CA ILE A 33 -20.75 -20.45 -3.67
C ILE A 33 -22.14 -21.08 -3.78
N GLN A 34 -22.92 -20.77 -4.82
CA GLN A 34 -24.25 -21.37 -5.00
C GLN A 34 -24.20 -22.89 -5.13
N VAL A 35 -23.16 -23.43 -5.75
CA VAL A 35 -23.04 -24.86 -6.08
C VAL A 35 -22.02 -25.62 -5.24
N ASN A 36 -21.13 -24.92 -4.54
CA ASN A 36 -20.08 -25.55 -3.75
C ASN A 36 -20.49 -25.68 -2.28
N VAL A 37 -20.69 -26.89 -1.85
CA VAL A 37 -21.12 -27.24 -0.47
C VAL A 37 -20.08 -26.77 0.58
N ALA A 38 -18.78 -26.90 0.28
CA ALA A 38 -17.73 -26.48 1.21
C ALA A 38 -17.72 -24.96 1.43
N TYR A 39 -17.93 -24.18 0.36
CA TYR A 39 -18.07 -22.73 0.48
C TYR A 39 -19.31 -22.32 1.28
N ARG A 40 -20.43 -22.98 1.01
CA ARG A 40 -21.68 -22.74 1.76
C ARG A 40 -21.51 -23.07 3.25
N TRP A 41 -20.89 -24.20 3.55
CA TRP A 41 -20.58 -24.60 4.93
C TRP A 41 -19.67 -23.59 5.63
N PHE A 42 -18.59 -23.13 4.97
CA PHE A 42 -17.70 -22.12 5.51
C PHE A 42 -18.41 -20.80 5.83
N LEU A 43 -19.37 -20.43 4.99
CA LEU A 43 -20.21 -19.25 5.18
C LEU A 43 -21.30 -19.44 6.25
N GLY A 44 -21.61 -20.68 6.62
CA GLY A 44 -22.68 -21.02 7.56
C GLY A 44 -24.07 -21.11 6.91
N TYR A 45 -24.13 -21.34 5.58
CA TYR A 45 -25.38 -21.48 4.84
C TYR A 45 -25.77 -22.94 4.59
N SER A 46 -27.06 -23.23 4.72
CA SER A 46 -27.64 -24.51 4.26
C SER A 46 -27.71 -24.58 2.72
N LEU A 47 -27.99 -25.75 2.18
CA LEU A 47 -28.05 -25.96 0.71
C LEU A 47 -29.17 -25.16 0.02
N LEU A 48 -30.25 -24.89 0.73
CA LEU A 48 -31.45 -24.23 0.18
C LEU A 48 -31.51 -22.73 0.51
N GLU A 49 -30.62 -22.25 1.36
CA GLU A 49 -30.62 -20.88 1.81
C GLU A 49 -30.06 -19.95 0.74
N GLU A 50 -30.66 -18.77 0.56
CA GLU A 50 -30.17 -17.76 -0.38
C GLU A 50 -28.95 -17.04 0.19
N ILE A 51 -27.90 -16.95 -0.63
CA ILE A 51 -26.67 -16.20 -0.31
C ILE A 51 -26.78 -14.75 -0.80
N PRO A 52 -26.09 -13.78 -0.15
CA PRO A 52 -26.09 -12.41 -0.61
C PRO A 52 -25.56 -12.27 -2.03
N HIS A 53 -26.28 -11.51 -2.83
CA HIS A 53 -25.89 -11.22 -4.20
C HIS A 53 -24.53 -10.50 -4.26
N PHE A 54 -23.73 -10.76 -5.28
CA PHE A 54 -22.40 -10.14 -5.44
C PHE A 54 -22.42 -8.60 -5.43
N ALA A 55 -23.50 -7.97 -5.90
CA ALA A 55 -23.65 -6.52 -5.85
C ALA A 55 -23.74 -6.00 -4.40
N THR A 56 -24.33 -6.76 -3.48
CA THR A 56 -24.38 -6.41 -2.06
C THR A 56 -22.98 -6.40 -1.45
N VAL A 57 -22.16 -7.39 -1.82
CA VAL A 57 -20.75 -7.47 -1.39
C VAL A 57 -19.99 -6.25 -1.89
N SER A 58 -20.05 -5.97 -3.20
CA SER A 58 -19.39 -4.83 -3.81
C SER A 58 -19.82 -3.50 -3.18
N TYR A 59 -21.13 -3.31 -2.97
CA TYR A 59 -21.65 -2.10 -2.33
C TYR A 59 -21.15 -1.94 -0.89
N ALA A 60 -21.06 -3.03 -0.13
CA ALA A 60 -20.58 -2.97 1.25
C ALA A 60 -19.12 -2.53 1.30
N PHE A 61 -18.24 -3.09 0.47
CA PHE A 61 -16.83 -2.71 0.42
C PHE A 61 -16.61 -1.29 -0.11
N CYS A 62 -17.42 -0.81 -1.06
CA CYS A 62 -17.26 0.53 -1.62
C CYS A 62 -17.91 1.64 -0.81
N LYS A 63 -18.94 1.36 0.00
CA LYS A 63 -19.80 2.40 0.59
C LYS A 63 -20.13 2.23 2.07
N ARG A 64 -20.02 1.04 2.62
CA ARG A 64 -20.47 0.75 3.99
C ARG A 64 -19.33 0.45 4.96
N PHE A 65 -18.31 -0.22 4.50
CA PHE A 65 -17.16 -0.53 5.35
C PHE A 65 -16.24 0.70 5.42
N PRO A 66 -15.81 1.08 6.62
CA PRO A 66 -14.82 2.14 6.78
C PRO A 66 -13.47 1.66 6.22
N PRO A 67 -12.62 2.57 5.70
CA PRO A 67 -11.29 2.22 5.19
C PRO A 67 -10.42 1.48 6.22
N GLU A 68 -10.55 1.85 7.48
CA GLU A 68 -9.78 1.32 8.63
C GLU A 68 -10.09 -0.16 8.93
N LEU A 69 -11.24 -0.68 8.45
CA LEU A 69 -11.61 -2.08 8.67
C LEU A 69 -10.56 -3.07 8.14
N GLY A 70 -9.91 -2.74 7.03
CA GLY A 70 -8.83 -3.55 6.46
C GLY A 70 -7.65 -3.68 7.43
N GLU A 71 -7.24 -2.58 8.02
CA GLU A 71 -6.16 -2.52 8.99
C GLU A 71 -6.52 -3.24 10.30
N GLU A 72 -7.74 -3.09 10.78
CA GLU A 72 -8.22 -3.82 11.97
C GLU A 72 -8.19 -5.34 11.77
N ILE A 73 -8.67 -5.82 10.60
CA ILE A 73 -8.63 -7.25 10.25
C ILE A 73 -7.18 -7.74 10.16
N PHE A 74 -6.32 -6.99 9.47
CA PHE A 74 -4.91 -7.31 9.33
C PHE A 74 -4.24 -7.42 10.70
N THR A 75 -4.39 -6.42 11.56
CA THR A 75 -3.83 -6.39 12.91
C THR A 75 -4.36 -7.55 13.76
N HIS A 76 -5.65 -7.88 13.65
CA HIS A 76 -6.21 -9.02 14.38
C HIS A 76 -5.59 -10.37 13.94
N ILE A 77 -5.40 -10.56 12.64
CA ILE A 77 -4.78 -11.80 12.10
C ILE A 77 -3.31 -11.87 12.51
N LEU A 78 -2.57 -10.76 12.39
CA LEU A 78 -1.16 -10.67 12.76
C LEU A 78 -0.97 -10.98 14.25
N ASN A 79 -1.80 -10.42 15.13
CA ASN A 79 -1.77 -10.71 16.58
C ASN A 79 -2.03 -12.20 16.87
N LYS A 80 -2.92 -12.85 16.11
CA LYS A 80 -3.12 -14.31 16.24
C LYS A 80 -1.90 -15.09 15.80
N ALA A 81 -1.23 -14.70 14.73
CA ALA A 81 -0.01 -15.34 14.24
C ALA A 81 1.12 -15.19 15.28
N LEU A 82 1.29 -14.00 15.86
CA LEU A 82 2.23 -13.73 16.96
C LEU A 82 1.97 -14.62 18.17
N ASN A 83 0.73 -14.68 18.65
CA ASN A 83 0.35 -15.49 19.80
C ASN A 83 0.61 -16.99 19.59
N ASN A 84 0.59 -17.45 18.34
CA ASN A 84 0.92 -18.81 17.95
C ASN A 84 2.40 -19.02 17.59
N ARG A 85 3.26 -18.01 17.80
CA ARG A 85 4.71 -18.06 17.48
C ARG A 85 4.99 -18.39 16.01
N MET A 86 4.14 -17.91 15.10
CA MET A 86 4.30 -18.11 13.66
C MET A 86 5.13 -17.01 13.00
N VAL A 87 5.39 -15.91 13.71
CA VAL A 87 6.07 -14.71 13.22
C VAL A 87 7.45 -14.61 13.84
N ASP A 88 8.46 -14.28 13.05
CA ASP A 88 9.82 -13.98 13.49
C ASP A 88 10.28 -12.63 12.91
N PRO A 89 10.10 -11.53 13.64
CA PRO A 89 10.39 -10.19 13.15
C PRO A 89 11.88 -9.81 13.17
N SER A 90 12.78 -10.70 13.61
CA SER A 90 14.23 -10.41 13.70
C SER A 90 14.85 -10.00 12.35
N MET A 91 14.31 -10.54 11.27
CA MET A 91 14.73 -10.22 9.91
C MET A 91 13.51 -9.90 9.04
N ILE A 92 13.47 -8.72 8.47
CA ILE A 92 12.37 -8.27 7.59
C ILE A 92 12.85 -8.07 6.16
N PHE A 93 11.96 -8.37 5.22
CA PHE A 93 12.16 -8.19 3.78
C PHE A 93 11.12 -7.20 3.27
N ILE A 94 11.58 -6.08 2.70
CA ILE A 94 10.69 -5.04 2.15
C ILE A 94 10.78 -5.08 0.63
N ASP A 95 9.61 -5.18 -0.03
CA ASP A 95 9.50 -5.21 -1.48
C ASP A 95 8.21 -4.53 -1.95
N GLY A 96 8.26 -3.94 -3.15
CA GLY A 96 7.14 -3.27 -3.79
C GLY A 96 6.51 -4.13 -4.89
N THR A 97 5.18 -4.22 -4.89
CA THR A 97 4.43 -4.93 -5.93
C THR A 97 3.40 -4.03 -6.58
N HIS A 98 3.48 -3.86 -7.90
CA HIS A 98 2.52 -3.07 -8.64
C HIS A 98 1.19 -3.80 -8.83
N ILE A 99 0.10 -3.16 -8.43
CA ILE A 99 -1.27 -3.63 -8.55
C ILE A 99 -1.99 -2.78 -9.59
N LYS A 100 -2.43 -3.41 -10.68
CA LYS A 100 -3.13 -2.71 -11.75
C LYS A 100 -4.42 -2.07 -11.24
N ALA A 101 -4.55 -0.76 -11.44
CA ALA A 101 -5.76 -0.03 -11.10
C ALA A 101 -6.92 -0.35 -12.06
N SER A 102 -8.15 -0.30 -11.54
CA SER A 102 -9.36 -0.40 -12.35
C SER A 102 -9.67 0.92 -13.07
N ALA A 103 -8.67 1.47 -13.73
CA ALA A 103 -8.72 2.76 -14.40
C ALA A 103 -8.76 2.63 -15.92
N ASN A 104 -9.55 3.51 -16.57
CA ASN A 104 -9.62 3.54 -18.02
C ASN A 104 -8.38 4.23 -18.60
N LYS A 105 -7.52 3.49 -19.29
CA LYS A 105 -6.27 3.98 -19.89
C LYS A 105 -6.46 5.15 -20.88
N LYS A 106 -7.66 5.30 -21.47
CA LYS A 106 -7.95 6.35 -22.45
C LYS A 106 -8.55 7.62 -21.82
N LYS A 107 -8.98 7.55 -20.54
CA LYS A 107 -9.56 8.69 -19.82
C LYS A 107 -8.56 9.22 -18.80
N PHE A 108 -7.67 10.08 -19.25
CA PHE A 108 -6.67 10.76 -18.42
C PHE A 108 -6.66 12.26 -18.67
N GLN A 109 -6.05 12.98 -17.77
CA GLN A 109 -5.69 14.40 -17.90
C GLN A 109 -4.22 14.57 -17.51
N LYS A 110 -3.62 15.65 -18.03
CA LYS A 110 -2.27 16.02 -17.68
C LYS A 110 -2.32 17.17 -16.69
N GLU A 111 -1.66 16.99 -15.55
CA GLU A 111 -1.54 18.02 -14.53
C GLU A 111 -0.08 18.44 -14.41
N GLN A 112 0.15 19.72 -14.21
CA GLN A 112 1.48 20.25 -13.96
C GLN A 112 1.75 20.20 -12.45
N VAL A 113 2.71 19.40 -12.05
CA VAL A 113 3.10 19.23 -10.64
C VAL A 113 4.55 19.71 -10.45
N ALA A 114 4.85 20.35 -9.33
CA ALA A 114 6.22 20.69 -8.99
C ALA A 114 7.10 19.43 -8.93
N LYS A 115 8.35 19.53 -9.41
CA LYS A 115 9.26 18.38 -9.40
C LYS A 115 9.45 17.88 -7.97
N ALA A 116 9.26 16.58 -7.74
CA ALA A 116 9.47 15.96 -6.44
C ALA A 116 10.86 16.22 -5.85
N ALA A 117 11.88 16.36 -6.70
CA ALA A 117 13.24 16.73 -6.29
C ALA A 117 13.30 18.08 -5.54
N LYS A 118 12.45 19.05 -5.88
CA LYS A 118 12.41 20.35 -5.15
C LYS A 118 11.79 20.20 -3.76
N VAL A 119 10.74 19.40 -3.64
CA VAL A 119 10.10 19.13 -2.34
C VAL A 119 11.07 18.42 -1.42
N TYR A 120 11.82 17.46 -1.94
CA TYR A 120 12.87 16.75 -1.20
C TYR A 120 14.04 17.68 -0.81
N GLU A 121 14.46 18.56 -1.72
CA GLU A 121 15.53 19.53 -1.45
C GLU A 121 15.12 20.56 -0.38
N GLU A 122 13.86 21.00 -0.38
CA GLU A 122 13.31 21.89 0.65
C GLU A 122 13.16 21.18 2.01
N GLN A 123 12.76 19.92 2.01
CA GLN A 123 12.74 19.11 3.24
C GLN A 123 14.14 18.90 3.80
N LEU A 124 15.10 18.53 2.96
CA LEU A 124 16.49 18.34 3.36
C LEU A 124 17.11 19.63 3.91
N ARG A 125 16.84 20.79 3.29
CA ARG A 125 17.28 22.09 3.78
C ARG A 125 16.68 22.42 5.15
N LYS A 126 15.41 22.11 5.38
CA LYS A 126 14.77 22.27 6.69
C LYS A 126 15.42 21.40 7.76
N GLU A 127 15.60 20.12 7.47
CA GLU A 127 16.23 19.17 8.40
C GLU A 127 17.67 19.57 8.74
N VAL A 128 18.45 19.97 7.74
CA VAL A 128 19.83 20.47 7.95
C VAL A 128 19.84 21.76 8.75
N SER A 129 18.89 22.68 8.55
CA SER A 129 18.80 23.91 9.34
C SER A 129 18.43 23.62 10.79
N GLU A 130 17.48 22.73 11.03
CA GLU A 130 17.08 22.32 12.38
C GLU A 130 18.20 21.58 13.14
N GLU A 131 18.98 20.71 12.46
CA GLU A 131 20.16 20.08 13.05
C GLU A 131 21.25 21.08 13.37
N ARG A 132 21.49 22.08 12.51
CA ARG A 132 22.47 23.16 12.76
C ARG A 132 22.06 24.04 13.95
N GLU A 133 20.77 24.36 14.10
CA GLU A 133 20.25 25.08 15.25
C GLU A 133 20.43 24.27 16.55
N LYS A 134 20.14 22.99 16.54
CA LYS A 134 20.34 22.08 17.71
C LYS A 134 21.82 21.99 18.11
N LEU A 135 22.74 22.11 17.15
CA LEU A 135 24.18 22.06 17.38
C LEU A 135 24.81 23.43 17.67
N GLY A 136 24.00 24.52 17.80
CA GLY A 136 24.47 25.87 18.09
C GLY A 136 25.37 26.49 17.02
N LYS A 137 25.30 25.97 15.78
CA LYS A 137 26.05 26.53 14.64
C LYS A 137 25.19 27.54 13.91
N LYS A 138 25.76 28.73 13.63
CA LYS A 138 25.06 29.75 12.83
C LYS A 138 24.66 29.21 11.47
N VAL A 139 23.41 29.48 11.08
CA VAL A 139 22.94 29.28 9.71
C VAL A 139 23.67 30.31 8.85
N ASN A 140 24.62 29.89 8.02
CA ASN A 140 25.22 30.76 7.03
C ASN A 140 24.27 30.85 5.83
N ASP A 141 23.73 32.04 5.60
CA ASP A 141 22.96 32.38 4.40
C ASP A 141 23.82 32.56 3.14
N ASP A 142 25.13 32.31 3.25
CA ASP A 142 26.14 32.60 2.20
C ASP A 142 26.74 31.32 1.59
N ASP A 143 25.92 30.41 1.08
CA ASP A 143 26.35 29.43 0.08
C ASP A 143 25.69 29.73 -1.29
N ASP A 144 25.91 30.97 -1.76
CA ASP A 144 25.86 31.33 -3.17
C ASP A 144 27.12 30.76 -3.87
N ASP A 145 27.21 29.44 -3.95
CA ASP A 145 28.21 28.82 -4.81
C ASP A 145 27.62 28.63 -6.21
N GLU A 146 28.19 29.43 -7.11
CA GLU A 146 27.87 29.49 -8.55
C GLU A 146 28.08 28.14 -9.24
N ASN A 147 27.20 27.18 -9.02
CA ASN A 147 27.07 26.10 -9.97
C ASN A 147 25.75 26.30 -10.77
N LYS A 148 25.84 27.18 -11.77
CA LYS A 148 24.83 27.38 -12.80
C LYS A 148 24.66 26.14 -13.66
N GLY A 149 24.20 25.03 -13.07
CA GLY A 149 23.61 23.90 -13.73
C GLY A 149 22.10 24.08 -13.76
N SER A 150 21.61 24.73 -14.82
CA SER A 150 20.20 24.72 -15.26
C SER A 150 19.12 24.71 -14.16
N SER A 151 18.97 25.82 -13.45
CA SER A 151 17.84 26.10 -12.55
C SER A 151 16.56 26.38 -13.35
N GLY A 152 16.08 25.37 -14.05
CA GLY A 152 14.74 25.39 -14.60
C GLY A 152 13.76 25.03 -13.47
N GLY A 153 13.02 26.01 -12.96
CA GLY A 153 11.82 25.79 -12.17
C GLY A 153 10.79 24.98 -12.99
N GLY A 154 11.05 23.67 -13.18
CA GLY A 154 10.25 22.82 -14.06
C GLY A 154 9.11 22.19 -13.31
N THR A 155 7.90 22.47 -13.72
CA THR A 155 6.75 21.60 -13.52
C THR A 155 6.92 20.37 -14.39
N VAL A 156 6.56 19.20 -13.86
CA VAL A 156 6.49 17.93 -14.60
C VAL A 156 5.04 17.65 -14.90
N GLU A 157 4.72 17.30 -16.15
CA GLU A 157 3.39 16.81 -16.51
C GLU A 157 3.16 15.44 -15.85
N LYS A 158 2.22 15.39 -14.89
CA LYS A 158 1.73 14.13 -14.31
C LYS A 158 0.47 13.69 -15.06
N THR A 159 0.45 12.44 -15.48
CA THR A 159 -0.74 11.84 -16.10
C THR A 159 -1.63 11.28 -14.99
N VAL A 160 -2.82 11.83 -14.83
CA VAL A 160 -3.81 11.46 -13.82
C VAL A 160 -5.02 10.81 -14.48
N SER A 161 -5.50 9.70 -13.91
CA SER A 161 -6.71 9.05 -14.40
C SER A 161 -7.96 9.84 -14.00
N LYS A 162 -8.91 9.98 -14.92
CA LYS A 162 -10.22 10.58 -14.62
C LYS A 162 -11.20 9.62 -13.94
N THR A 163 -10.93 8.33 -14.02
CA THR A 163 -11.80 7.28 -13.44
C THR A 163 -11.34 6.82 -12.07
N ASP A 164 -10.08 7.01 -11.77
CA ASP A 164 -9.43 6.65 -10.50
C ASP A 164 -8.27 7.63 -10.26
N PRO A 165 -8.54 8.81 -9.66
CA PRO A 165 -7.54 9.87 -9.50
C PRO A 165 -6.38 9.51 -8.57
N ASP A 166 -6.61 8.58 -7.65
CA ASP A 166 -5.63 8.20 -6.62
C ASP A 166 -4.55 7.26 -7.15
N CYS A 167 -4.80 6.59 -8.29
CA CYS A 167 -3.79 5.74 -8.90
C CYS A 167 -2.70 6.54 -9.64
N GLY A 168 -1.52 5.92 -9.80
CA GLY A 168 -0.40 6.48 -10.55
C GLY A 168 -0.19 5.86 -11.93
N MET A 169 0.41 6.60 -12.85
CA MET A 169 0.85 6.05 -14.13
C MET A 169 2.19 5.34 -13.95
N PHE A 170 2.16 4.01 -13.87
CA PHE A 170 3.34 3.17 -13.85
C PHE A 170 3.88 2.95 -15.27
N VAL A 171 5.18 3.07 -15.42
CA VAL A 171 5.89 2.88 -16.70
C VAL A 171 7.05 1.92 -16.49
N LYS A 172 6.98 0.74 -17.14
CA LYS A 172 8.06 -0.24 -17.15
C LYS A 172 8.62 -0.38 -18.55
N GLY A 173 9.84 0.08 -18.74
CA GLY A 173 10.47 0.09 -20.06
C GLY A 173 9.74 0.97 -21.08
N ALA A 174 9.96 0.70 -22.37
CA ALA A 174 9.42 1.53 -23.46
C ALA A 174 7.93 1.25 -23.80
N HIS A 175 7.41 0.10 -23.42
CA HIS A 175 6.12 -0.38 -23.96
C HIS A 175 5.03 -0.61 -22.91
N GLU A 176 5.37 -0.73 -21.65
CA GLU A 176 4.38 -1.00 -20.61
C GLU A 176 4.04 0.26 -19.84
N ARG A 177 2.82 0.79 -20.11
CA ARG A 177 2.24 1.92 -19.39
C ARG A 177 0.86 1.54 -18.88
N GLN A 178 0.66 1.63 -17.57
CA GLN A 178 -0.64 1.34 -16.97
C GLN A 178 -0.86 2.17 -15.73
N PHE A 179 -2.13 2.44 -15.44
CA PHE A 179 -2.50 2.96 -14.13
C PHE A 179 -2.41 1.85 -13.10
N ALA A 180 -1.70 2.11 -12.02
CA ALA A 180 -1.43 1.15 -10.97
C ALA A 180 -1.34 1.82 -9.61
N TYR A 181 -1.50 1.01 -8.59
CA TYR A 181 -1.02 1.25 -7.23
C TYR A 181 0.24 0.43 -7.02
N GLU A 182 1.00 0.78 -6.01
CA GLU A 182 2.12 -0.02 -5.55
C GLU A 182 1.91 -0.37 -4.08
N ALA A 183 1.93 -1.67 -3.77
CA ALA A 183 1.86 -2.17 -2.42
C ALA A 183 3.28 -2.50 -1.95
N HIS A 184 3.79 -1.71 -1.02
CA HIS A 184 5.06 -1.96 -0.34
C HIS A 184 4.77 -2.83 0.87
N THR A 185 5.35 -4.00 0.92
CA THR A 185 5.11 -5.00 1.97
C THR A 185 6.39 -5.31 2.71
N ALA A 186 6.31 -5.36 4.04
CA ALA A 186 7.35 -5.92 4.87
C ALA A 186 6.93 -7.31 5.34
N CYS A 187 7.74 -8.32 5.06
CA CYS A 187 7.49 -9.71 5.45
C CYS A 187 8.61 -10.21 6.35
N ASP A 188 8.29 -11.18 7.21
CA ASP A 188 9.31 -11.94 7.93
C ASP A 188 9.95 -13.02 7.04
N LYS A 189 10.93 -13.76 7.58
CA LYS A 189 11.60 -14.85 6.87
C LYS A 189 10.69 -16.03 6.48
N HIS A 190 9.50 -16.11 7.04
CA HIS A 190 8.48 -17.11 6.71
C HIS A 190 7.47 -16.61 5.67
N GLY A 191 7.62 -15.35 5.21
CA GLY A 191 6.71 -14.73 4.27
C GLY A 191 5.41 -14.20 4.89
N ILE A 192 5.35 -14.07 6.22
CA ILE A 192 4.20 -13.46 6.90
C ILE A 192 4.35 -11.95 6.81
N VAL A 193 3.33 -11.29 6.29
CA VAL A 193 3.30 -9.84 6.16
C VAL A 193 3.15 -9.19 7.53
N LEU A 194 4.08 -8.29 7.87
CA LEU A 194 4.14 -7.55 9.14
C LEU A 194 3.60 -6.13 9.00
N GLY A 195 3.78 -5.53 7.82
CA GLY A 195 3.32 -4.19 7.49
C GLY A 195 3.05 -4.05 6.00
N VAL A 196 2.18 -3.12 5.65
CA VAL A 196 1.84 -2.81 4.26
C VAL A 196 1.50 -1.33 4.12
N GLU A 197 2.05 -0.71 3.08
CA GLU A 197 1.70 0.64 2.64
C GLU A 197 1.33 0.61 1.17
N VAL A 198 0.28 1.34 0.79
CA VAL A 198 -0.17 1.39 -0.59
C VAL A 198 -0.05 2.81 -1.11
N THR A 199 0.74 2.98 -2.15
CA THR A 199 0.96 4.27 -2.81
C THR A 199 0.44 4.27 -4.25
N ALA A 200 0.37 5.46 -4.85
CA ALA A 200 0.17 5.55 -6.30
C ALA A 200 1.37 4.94 -7.04
N GLY A 201 1.14 4.14 -8.07
CA GLY A 201 2.20 3.37 -8.75
C GLY A 201 3.28 4.18 -9.51
N ASN A 202 3.32 5.47 -9.32
CA ASN A 202 4.39 6.37 -9.77
C ASN A 202 5.17 7.02 -8.61
N VAL A 203 4.92 6.60 -7.38
CA VAL A 203 5.68 6.99 -6.20
C VAL A 203 6.95 6.13 -6.15
N SER A 204 8.06 6.72 -5.77
CA SER A 204 9.32 5.96 -5.64
C SER A 204 9.30 5.11 -4.37
N ASP A 205 9.85 3.88 -4.45
CA ASP A 205 10.02 2.96 -3.33
C ASP A 205 10.67 3.60 -2.11
N SER A 206 11.67 4.45 -2.34
CA SER A 206 12.37 5.17 -1.29
C SER A 206 11.51 6.15 -0.51
N VAL A 207 10.40 6.64 -1.08
CA VAL A 207 9.46 7.54 -0.41
C VAL A 207 8.48 6.78 0.48
N ALA A 208 8.07 5.59 0.02
CA ALA A 208 7.15 4.73 0.78
C ALA A 208 7.84 3.97 1.92
N TRP A 209 9.17 3.87 1.87
CA TRP A 209 9.95 3.07 2.82
C TRP A 209 9.74 3.49 4.27
N ASP A 210 9.78 4.79 4.58
CA ASP A 210 9.64 5.29 5.94
C ASP A 210 8.33 4.81 6.58
N ALA A 211 7.21 4.90 5.85
CA ALA A 211 5.91 4.48 6.35
C ALA A 211 5.85 2.98 6.66
N VAL A 212 6.39 2.13 5.77
CA VAL A 212 6.43 0.67 5.98
C VAL A 212 7.38 0.31 7.12
N TYR A 213 8.56 0.93 7.15
CA TYR A 213 9.56 0.66 8.16
C TYR A 213 9.08 1.05 9.56
N ASP A 214 8.51 2.25 9.72
CA ASP A 214 7.97 2.74 10.98
C ASP A 214 6.81 1.86 11.46
N GLN A 215 5.88 1.50 10.56
CA GLN A 215 4.76 0.62 10.88
C GLN A 215 5.22 -0.72 11.49
N VAL A 216 6.35 -1.26 11.04
CA VAL A 216 6.90 -2.52 11.54
C VAL A 216 7.71 -2.30 12.81
N THR A 217 8.63 -1.32 12.84
CA THR A 217 9.52 -1.10 13.99
C THR A 217 8.81 -0.56 15.22
N GLU A 218 7.69 0.15 15.05
CA GLU A 218 6.82 0.55 16.16
C GLU A 218 6.14 -0.65 16.83
N LYS A 219 5.84 -1.71 16.06
CA LYS A 219 5.19 -2.92 16.57
C LYS A 219 6.19 -3.97 17.06
N PHE A 220 7.39 -4.02 16.47
CA PHE A 220 8.39 -5.05 16.69
C PHE A 220 9.74 -4.42 17.00
N SER A 221 10.10 -4.40 18.29
CA SER A 221 11.42 -3.91 18.75
C SER A 221 12.57 -4.90 18.48
N GLU A 222 12.24 -6.12 18.05
CA GLU A 222 13.19 -7.21 17.81
C GLU A 222 13.79 -7.19 16.39
N VAL A 223 13.45 -6.21 15.55
CA VAL A 223 14.01 -6.10 14.20
C VAL A 223 15.50 -5.80 14.26
N GLU A 224 16.32 -6.73 13.77
CA GLU A 224 17.78 -6.63 13.73
C GLU A 224 18.30 -6.44 12.31
N PHE A 225 17.60 -7.00 11.32
CA PHE A 225 18.03 -6.97 9.92
C PHE A 225 16.89 -6.56 8.99
N VAL A 226 17.20 -5.66 8.07
CA VAL A 226 16.29 -5.22 7.01
C VAL A 226 16.91 -5.56 5.66
N THR A 227 16.18 -6.30 4.84
CA THR A 227 16.58 -6.65 3.47
C THR A 227 15.62 -6.00 2.48
N MET A 228 16.16 -5.34 1.48
CA MET A 228 15.37 -4.64 0.46
C MET A 228 16.11 -4.64 -0.87
N ASP A 229 15.42 -4.35 -1.96
CA ASP A 229 16.02 -4.28 -3.29
C ASP A 229 16.78 -2.95 -3.51
N ALA A 230 17.41 -2.81 -4.69
CA ALA A 230 18.19 -1.63 -5.03
C ALA A 230 17.34 -0.35 -5.23
N GLY A 231 16.04 -0.47 -5.42
CA GLY A 231 15.09 0.64 -5.55
C GLY A 231 15.00 1.49 -4.27
N TYR A 232 15.21 0.85 -3.13
CA TYR A 232 15.23 1.48 -1.80
C TYR A 232 16.59 2.08 -1.43
N LYS A 233 17.64 1.92 -2.24
CA LYS A 233 18.99 2.35 -1.89
C LYS A 233 19.15 3.86 -1.93
N THR A 234 19.01 4.50 -0.77
CA THR A 234 19.34 5.92 -0.57
C THR A 234 20.25 6.10 0.65
N PRO A 235 21.06 7.17 0.72
CA PRO A 235 21.89 7.45 1.90
C PRO A 235 21.07 7.60 3.18
N TRP A 236 19.87 8.13 3.09
CA TRP A 236 18.92 8.28 4.20
C TRP A 236 18.50 6.92 4.76
N ILE A 237 17.98 6.04 3.90
CA ILE A 237 17.56 4.71 4.31
C ILE A 237 18.71 3.92 4.93
N ALA A 238 19.90 3.94 4.31
CA ALA A 238 21.10 3.26 4.83
C ALA A 238 21.61 3.81 6.18
N LYS A 239 21.23 5.03 6.55
CA LYS A 239 21.58 5.62 7.87
C LYS A 239 20.55 5.26 8.93
N ARG A 240 19.32 5.03 8.53
CA ARG A 240 18.18 4.81 9.43
C ARG A 240 17.90 3.34 9.71
N SER A 241 18.13 2.44 8.72
CA SER A 241 18.06 1.00 8.88
C SER A 241 19.26 0.44 9.64
#